data_9bccf517ec8179622a771737bfe57da8
#
_entry.id   9bccf517ec8179622a771737bfe57da8
#
_cell.length_a   1.000
_cell.length_b   1.000
_cell.length_c   1.000
_cell.angle_alpha   90.00
_cell.angle_beta   90.00
_cell.angle_gamma   90.00
#
_symmetry.space_group_name_H-M   'P 1'
#
loop_
_entity.id
_entity.type
_entity.pdbx_description
1 polymer ?
#
loop_
_entity_poly.entity_id
_entity_poly.type
_entity_poly.pdbx_seq_one_letter_code
_entity_poly.pdbx_strand_id
1 'polypeptide(L)'
;LKLKDAIGKYFEGDIINETEGRAVLHTALRAKKTDSVLVDGENVVPEVYEVKAKIKAFTASIISGDKKGFTGKKFTDVVNIGIGGSDLGPAMVVEALKFYGNHLKMHFVSNVDGDHVYETLRHLDPETTLFVVVSKTFTTQETLSNATTIKKWFLKHATQADVAKHFAAVSTNTEKISEFGIASENVFPMWDWVGGRFSLWSAVGLSIALAVGFENFDALLEGANEMDDHFKEEDFDQNIPVILALISVWYNNFYGAETEAIIPYTQYLSRFSAYLQQGIMESNGKSVDRAGNPVTYQTGTIIWGEPGTNSQHAFFQLIHQGTKVIPTDFIGYRNSLHGDTDHHNKLMANFFAQTEALMNGKGAAEVKKELVEKEMDEKSLEKLLPFKVFQGNNPTNTLLIDKLTPKSLGALIAMYEHKIFVQGVIWNIFSYDQWGVELGKQLATTILKDIENSEITNHDSSTLNLLQNFKK
;
A
#
# COMPACT_ATOMS: atom_id res chain seq x y z
N LEU A 1 -6.87 19.92 20.36
CA LEU A 1 -7.27 18.82 19.43
C LEU A 1 -7.69 17.52 20.15
N LYS A 2 -7.46 17.38 21.47
CA LYS A 2 -7.73 16.13 22.22
C LYS A 2 -7.14 14.87 21.55
N LEU A 3 -5.91 14.96 21.04
CA LEU A 3 -5.31 13.86 20.29
C LEU A 3 -5.13 12.59 21.15
N LYS A 4 -4.80 12.72 22.45
CA LYS A 4 -4.73 11.56 23.36
C LYS A 4 -6.06 10.81 23.47
N ASP A 5 -7.17 11.54 23.60
CA ASP A 5 -8.51 10.94 23.64
C ASP A 5 -8.85 10.24 22.30
N ALA A 6 -8.45 10.84 21.19
CA ALA A 6 -8.67 10.24 19.85
C ALA A 6 -7.83 8.95 19.66
N ILE A 7 -6.58 8.92 20.16
CA ILE A 7 -5.74 7.73 20.16
C ILE A 7 -6.39 6.63 21.02
N GLY A 8 -6.89 6.96 22.23
CA GLY A 8 -7.62 6.00 23.06
C GLY A 8 -8.77 5.34 22.28
N LYS A 9 -9.67 6.14 21.72
CA LYS A 9 -10.80 5.65 20.91
C LYS A 9 -10.39 4.77 19.73
N TYR A 10 -9.27 5.11 19.08
CA TYR A 10 -8.74 4.35 17.94
C TYR A 10 -8.33 2.93 18.32
N PHE A 11 -7.81 2.70 19.56
CA PHE A 11 -7.39 1.38 20.02
C PHE A 11 -8.46 0.64 20.84
N GLU A 12 -9.45 1.35 21.38
CA GLU A 12 -10.47 0.78 22.28
C GLU A 12 -11.69 0.20 21.55
N GLY A 13 -11.80 0.39 20.24
CA GLY A 13 -12.90 -0.14 19.45
C GLY A 13 -14.09 0.80 19.29
N ASP A 14 -13.92 2.07 19.62
CA ASP A 14 -14.94 3.08 19.38
C ASP A 14 -15.25 3.18 17.87
N ILE A 15 -16.52 3.55 17.58
CA ILE A 15 -16.98 3.78 16.21
C ILE A 15 -16.42 5.13 15.73
N ILE A 16 -15.16 5.13 15.26
CA ILE A 16 -14.50 6.33 14.72
C ILE A 16 -14.70 6.51 13.21
N ASN A 17 -15.17 5.50 12.50
CA ASN A 17 -15.67 5.60 11.13
C ASN A 17 -17.19 5.78 11.21
N GLU A 18 -17.63 6.96 11.61
CA GLU A 18 -19.03 7.26 11.93
C GLU A 18 -19.93 7.21 10.68
N THR A 19 -19.42 7.58 9.51
CA THR A 19 -20.18 7.60 8.25
C THR A 19 -20.57 6.21 7.76
N GLU A 20 -19.84 5.18 8.16
CA GLU A 20 -20.15 3.77 7.88
C GLU A 20 -20.59 3.00 9.13
N GLY A 21 -20.60 3.63 10.33
CA GLY A 21 -21.00 3.03 11.60
C GLY A 21 -20.09 1.90 12.07
N ARG A 22 -18.75 2.04 11.89
CA ARG A 22 -17.78 0.96 12.17
C ARG A 22 -16.64 1.41 13.07
N ALA A 23 -16.16 0.50 13.89
CA ALA A 23 -14.84 0.62 14.50
C ALA A 23 -13.73 0.53 13.43
N VAL A 24 -12.52 0.96 13.79
CA VAL A 24 -11.33 0.88 12.93
C VAL A 24 -10.23 0.19 13.72
N LEU A 25 -10.09 -1.11 13.54
CA LEU A 25 -9.28 -1.96 14.42
C LEU A 25 -8.28 -2.84 13.65
N HIS A 26 -7.71 -2.34 12.56
CA HIS A 26 -6.58 -3.05 11.95
C HIS A 26 -5.40 -3.24 12.93
N THR A 27 -5.32 -2.45 13.99
CA THR A 27 -4.38 -2.63 15.11
C THR A 27 -4.66 -3.91 15.91
N ALA A 28 -5.91 -4.34 16.07
CA ALA A 28 -6.26 -5.59 16.75
C ALA A 28 -5.74 -6.83 16.02
N LEU A 29 -5.53 -6.76 14.69
CA LEU A 29 -4.97 -7.86 13.89
C LEU A 29 -3.52 -8.21 14.27
N ARG A 30 -2.82 -7.27 14.90
CA ARG A 30 -1.42 -7.38 15.32
C ARG A 30 -1.22 -7.23 16.84
N ALA A 31 -2.33 -7.14 17.58
CA ALA A 31 -2.32 -7.12 19.05
C ALA A 31 -1.71 -8.40 19.64
N LYS A 32 -1.16 -8.31 20.84
CA LYS A 32 -0.63 -9.48 21.55
C LYS A 32 -1.77 -10.42 21.96
N LYS A 33 -1.48 -11.72 22.03
CA LYS A 33 -2.50 -12.74 22.39
C LYS A 33 -3.17 -12.48 23.76
N THR A 34 -2.48 -11.77 24.64
CA THR A 34 -2.95 -11.42 25.98
C THR A 34 -3.81 -10.17 26.02
N ASP A 35 -3.86 -9.42 24.92
CA ASP A 35 -4.59 -8.16 24.87
C ASP A 35 -6.10 -8.41 24.75
N SER A 36 -6.85 -7.40 25.13
CA SER A 36 -8.30 -7.40 24.98
C SER A 36 -8.73 -6.15 24.23
N VAL A 37 -9.28 -6.35 23.03
CA VAL A 37 -9.83 -5.28 22.20
C VAL A 37 -11.30 -5.60 21.96
N LEU A 38 -12.18 -4.68 22.33
CA LEU A 38 -13.62 -4.93 22.34
C LEU A 38 -14.30 -4.34 21.09
N VAL A 39 -15.17 -5.15 20.46
CA VAL A 39 -16.13 -4.69 19.45
C VAL A 39 -17.48 -5.18 19.90
N ASP A 40 -18.44 -4.27 20.06
CA ASP A 40 -19.79 -4.59 20.57
C ASP A 40 -19.79 -5.37 21.89
N GLY A 41 -18.77 -5.15 22.72
CA GLY A 41 -18.59 -5.81 24.04
C GLY A 41 -17.91 -7.18 23.98
N GLU A 42 -17.53 -7.68 22.79
CA GLU A 42 -16.83 -8.94 22.62
C GLU A 42 -15.34 -8.72 22.30
N ASN A 43 -14.46 -9.51 22.91
CA ASN A 43 -13.02 -9.45 22.63
C ASN A 43 -12.70 -10.14 21.30
N VAL A 44 -12.23 -9.39 20.31
CA VAL A 44 -11.94 -9.88 18.95
C VAL A 44 -10.57 -10.58 18.84
N VAL A 45 -9.67 -10.40 19.78
CA VAL A 45 -8.29 -10.96 19.73
C VAL A 45 -8.26 -12.49 19.64
N PRO A 46 -9.06 -13.25 20.38
CA PRO A 46 -9.10 -14.72 20.26
C PRO A 46 -9.40 -15.18 18.83
N GLU A 47 -10.41 -14.60 18.17
CA GLU A 47 -10.79 -14.95 16.79
C GLU A 47 -9.68 -14.60 15.79
N VAL A 48 -9.00 -13.47 15.97
CA VAL A 48 -7.82 -13.11 15.16
C VAL A 48 -6.75 -14.19 15.25
N TYR A 49 -6.47 -14.69 16.46
CA TYR A 49 -5.48 -15.77 16.65
C TYR A 49 -5.92 -17.11 16.09
N GLU A 50 -7.21 -17.43 16.05
CA GLU A 50 -7.73 -18.61 15.35
C GLU A 50 -7.47 -18.51 13.84
N VAL A 51 -7.72 -17.34 13.24
CA VAL A 51 -7.43 -17.10 11.82
C VAL A 51 -5.93 -17.14 11.54
N LYS A 52 -5.09 -16.54 12.39
CA LYS A 52 -3.62 -16.65 12.30
C LYS A 52 -3.15 -18.10 12.34
N ALA A 53 -3.70 -18.92 13.23
CA ALA A 53 -3.38 -20.34 13.32
C ALA A 53 -3.79 -21.09 12.05
N LYS A 54 -4.95 -20.78 11.48
CA LYS A 54 -5.41 -21.33 10.20
C LYS A 54 -4.49 -20.95 9.04
N ILE A 55 -4.08 -19.68 8.95
CA ILE A 55 -3.10 -19.19 7.96
C ILE A 55 -1.79 -19.97 8.11
N LYS A 56 -1.27 -20.11 9.33
CA LYS A 56 -0.04 -20.86 9.62
C LYS A 56 -0.12 -22.30 9.12
N ALA A 57 -1.16 -23.02 9.48
CA ALA A 57 -1.35 -24.42 9.09
C ALA A 57 -1.46 -24.58 7.56
N PHE A 58 -2.27 -23.73 6.92
CA PHE A 58 -2.44 -23.75 5.46
C PHE A 58 -1.13 -23.45 4.74
N THR A 59 -0.46 -22.37 5.12
CA THR A 59 0.82 -21.94 4.54
C THR A 59 1.89 -23.02 4.67
N ALA A 60 2.02 -23.62 5.87
CA ALA A 60 2.96 -24.71 6.11
C ALA A 60 2.69 -25.91 5.20
N SER A 61 1.41 -26.31 5.03
CA SER A 61 1.03 -27.45 4.18
C SER A 61 1.29 -27.23 2.69
N ILE A 62 1.17 -25.97 2.21
CA ILE A 62 1.48 -25.62 0.82
C ILE A 62 3.00 -25.59 0.60
N ILE A 63 3.74 -24.94 1.47
CA ILE A 63 5.21 -24.79 1.35
C ILE A 63 5.92 -26.14 1.49
N SER A 64 5.51 -26.99 2.43
CA SER A 64 6.07 -28.34 2.57
C SER A 64 5.73 -29.24 1.37
N GLY A 65 4.62 -28.96 0.70
CA GLY A 65 4.03 -29.79 -0.35
C GLY A 65 3.25 -30.98 0.20
N ASP A 66 2.77 -30.92 1.43
CA ASP A 66 1.82 -31.88 1.98
C ASP A 66 0.46 -31.68 1.29
N LYS A 67 0.01 -30.43 1.13
CA LYS A 67 -1.12 -30.08 0.29
C LYS A 67 -0.66 -29.94 -1.16
N LYS A 68 -1.33 -30.65 -2.07
CA LYS A 68 -0.93 -30.81 -3.48
C LYS A 68 -2.07 -30.46 -4.42
N GLY A 69 -1.73 -30.14 -5.66
CA GLY A 69 -2.67 -29.97 -6.74
C GLY A 69 -3.42 -31.28 -7.12
N PHE A 70 -4.35 -31.18 -8.05
CA PHE A 70 -5.26 -32.29 -8.42
C PHE A 70 -4.52 -33.50 -9.03
N THR A 71 -3.34 -33.30 -9.61
CA THR A 71 -2.49 -34.39 -10.14
C THR A 71 -1.51 -34.96 -9.09
N GLY A 72 -1.52 -34.44 -7.87
CA GLY A 72 -0.57 -34.83 -6.83
C GLY A 72 0.79 -34.12 -6.90
N LYS A 73 0.97 -33.14 -7.81
CA LYS A 73 2.16 -32.28 -7.85
C LYS A 73 2.11 -31.22 -6.75
N LYS A 74 3.28 -30.80 -6.27
CA LYS A 74 3.43 -29.67 -5.34
C LYS A 74 3.14 -28.35 -6.06
N PHE A 75 2.68 -27.35 -5.31
CA PHE A 75 2.51 -26.00 -5.82
C PHE A 75 3.87 -25.34 -6.03
N THR A 76 3.99 -24.59 -7.11
CA THR A 76 5.15 -23.78 -7.50
C THR A 76 4.80 -22.32 -7.65
N ASP A 77 3.54 -22.05 -7.97
CA ASP A 77 3.04 -20.71 -8.28
C ASP A 77 1.78 -20.42 -7.47
N VAL A 78 1.64 -19.17 -7.05
CA VAL A 78 0.45 -18.65 -6.35
C VAL A 78 -0.01 -17.39 -7.05
N VAL A 79 -1.28 -17.32 -7.41
CA VAL A 79 -1.92 -16.14 -8.02
C VAL A 79 -2.86 -15.50 -6.99
N ASN A 80 -2.54 -14.30 -6.55
CA ASN A 80 -3.44 -13.46 -5.76
C ASN A 80 -4.38 -12.71 -6.71
N ILE A 81 -5.68 -12.87 -6.54
CA ILE A 81 -6.73 -12.23 -7.35
C ILE A 81 -7.49 -11.27 -6.44
N GLY A 82 -7.21 -9.97 -6.56
CA GLY A 82 -7.81 -8.94 -5.72
C GLY A 82 -7.43 -7.56 -6.22
N ILE A 83 -8.18 -6.52 -5.84
CA ILE A 83 -7.94 -5.14 -6.27
C ILE A 83 -7.91 -4.19 -5.07
N GLY A 84 -7.26 -3.04 -5.20
CA GLY A 84 -7.13 -2.05 -4.13
C GLY A 84 -6.38 -2.61 -2.92
N GLY A 85 -6.96 -2.56 -1.74
CA GLY A 85 -6.33 -3.08 -0.51
C GLY A 85 -6.06 -4.59 -0.54
N SER A 86 -6.78 -5.34 -1.36
CA SER A 86 -6.56 -6.78 -1.57
C SER A 86 -5.38 -7.12 -2.50
N ASP A 87 -4.76 -6.10 -3.12
CA ASP A 87 -3.61 -6.21 -4.02
C ASP A 87 -2.42 -5.39 -3.52
N LEU A 88 -2.60 -4.07 -3.34
CA LEU A 88 -1.49 -3.12 -3.15
C LEU A 88 -0.61 -3.46 -1.94
N GLY A 89 -1.22 -3.74 -0.78
CA GLY A 89 -0.50 -4.11 0.42
C GLY A 89 0.26 -5.42 0.27
N PRO A 90 -0.40 -6.54 -0.07
CA PRO A 90 0.26 -7.82 -0.33
C PRO A 90 1.36 -7.75 -1.37
N ALA A 91 1.11 -7.13 -2.53
CA ALA A 91 2.09 -7.00 -3.61
C ALA A 91 3.33 -6.18 -3.18
N MET A 92 3.11 -5.10 -2.43
CA MET A 92 4.20 -4.29 -1.88
C MET A 92 5.05 -5.08 -0.89
N VAL A 93 4.43 -5.78 0.06
CA VAL A 93 5.17 -6.55 1.08
C VAL A 93 5.89 -7.74 0.48
N VAL A 94 5.29 -8.45 -0.48
CA VAL A 94 5.95 -9.56 -1.18
C VAL A 94 7.19 -9.07 -1.94
N GLU A 95 7.11 -7.92 -2.64
CA GLU A 95 8.28 -7.32 -3.29
C GLU A 95 9.33 -6.87 -2.26
N ALA A 96 8.91 -6.23 -1.17
CA ALA A 96 9.80 -5.74 -0.13
C ALA A 96 10.54 -6.87 0.60
N LEU A 97 9.90 -8.00 0.80
CA LEU A 97 10.44 -9.14 1.55
C LEU A 97 10.91 -10.31 0.68
N LYS A 98 11.10 -10.11 -0.64
CA LYS A 98 11.52 -11.19 -1.54
C LYS A 98 12.85 -11.86 -1.18
N PHE A 99 13.72 -11.17 -0.41
CA PHE A 99 14.92 -11.78 0.17
C PHE A 99 14.60 -12.95 1.11
N TYR A 100 13.48 -12.88 1.81
CA TYR A 100 12.98 -13.90 2.74
C TYR A 100 12.06 -14.91 2.06
N GLY A 101 11.91 -14.82 0.74
CA GLY A 101 11.03 -15.67 -0.06
C GLY A 101 11.42 -17.14 -0.04
N ASN A 102 10.43 -18.00 -0.23
CA ASN A 102 10.60 -19.44 -0.43
C ASN A 102 10.52 -19.79 -1.93
N HIS A 103 10.23 -21.06 -2.26
CA HIS A 103 10.19 -21.55 -3.64
C HIS A 103 8.93 -21.15 -4.42
N LEU A 104 7.89 -20.65 -3.76
CA LEU A 104 6.63 -20.26 -4.40
C LEU A 104 6.80 -18.93 -5.15
N LYS A 105 6.43 -18.91 -6.43
CA LYS A 105 6.41 -17.69 -7.23
C LYS A 105 5.06 -17.02 -7.10
N MET A 106 5.07 -15.75 -6.68
CA MET A 106 3.85 -14.97 -6.47
C MET A 106 3.50 -14.16 -7.72
N HIS A 107 2.24 -14.21 -8.10
CA HIS A 107 1.65 -13.41 -9.17
C HIS A 107 0.45 -12.65 -8.61
N PHE A 108 0.24 -11.44 -9.12
CA PHE A 108 -0.86 -10.57 -8.68
C PHE A 108 -1.70 -10.17 -9.88
N VAL A 109 -3.00 -10.46 -9.81
CA VAL A 109 -3.99 -10.09 -10.85
C VAL A 109 -5.02 -9.19 -10.20
N SER A 110 -4.98 -7.90 -10.53
CA SER A 110 -5.81 -6.87 -9.89
C SER A 110 -6.72 -6.14 -10.86
N ASN A 111 -6.18 -5.64 -11.96
CA ASN A 111 -6.96 -4.86 -12.92
C ASN A 111 -7.94 -5.74 -13.70
N VAL A 112 -9.14 -5.20 -14.04
CA VAL A 112 -10.11 -5.86 -14.92
C VAL A 112 -9.70 -5.74 -16.41
N ASP A 113 -8.47 -6.05 -16.65
CA ASP A 113 -7.84 -6.04 -17.96
C ASP A 113 -7.56 -7.50 -18.39
N GLY A 114 -8.24 -7.95 -19.43
CA GLY A 114 -8.10 -9.31 -19.94
C GLY A 114 -6.67 -9.64 -20.35
N ASP A 115 -5.96 -8.70 -20.94
CA ASP A 115 -4.57 -8.89 -21.36
C ASP A 115 -3.67 -9.17 -20.15
N HIS A 116 -3.85 -8.46 -19.02
CA HIS A 116 -3.14 -8.73 -17.78
C HIS A 116 -3.38 -10.16 -17.27
N VAL A 117 -4.63 -10.63 -17.31
CA VAL A 117 -4.98 -12.00 -16.91
C VAL A 117 -4.30 -13.02 -17.82
N TYR A 118 -4.41 -12.87 -19.14
CA TYR A 118 -3.83 -13.82 -20.10
C TYR A 118 -2.30 -13.80 -20.08
N GLU A 119 -1.66 -12.66 -19.96
CA GLU A 119 -0.19 -12.58 -19.82
C GLU A 119 0.31 -13.28 -18.54
N THR A 120 -0.45 -13.21 -17.46
CA THR A 120 -0.13 -13.96 -16.25
C THR A 120 -0.29 -15.47 -16.47
N LEU A 121 -1.42 -15.90 -17.01
CA LEU A 121 -1.74 -17.32 -17.18
C LEU A 121 -0.84 -18.05 -18.19
N ARG A 122 -0.33 -17.38 -19.22
CA ARG A 122 0.49 -18.01 -20.28
C ARG A 122 1.76 -18.69 -19.79
N HIS A 123 2.23 -18.32 -18.60
CA HIS A 123 3.45 -18.84 -17.98
C HIS A 123 3.20 -19.83 -16.83
N LEU A 124 1.91 -20.13 -16.54
CA LEU A 124 1.52 -20.97 -15.42
C LEU A 124 1.14 -22.38 -15.86
N ASP A 125 1.46 -23.35 -15.00
CA ASP A 125 0.97 -24.73 -15.10
C ASP A 125 -0.25 -24.89 -14.19
N PRO A 126 -1.46 -25.23 -14.71
CA PRO A 126 -2.66 -25.39 -13.90
C PRO A 126 -2.52 -26.51 -12.84
N GLU A 127 -1.63 -27.47 -13.05
CA GLU A 127 -1.42 -28.57 -12.10
C GLU A 127 -0.63 -28.14 -10.83
N THR A 128 0.13 -27.04 -10.92
CA THR A 128 1.03 -26.56 -9.85
C THR A 128 0.73 -25.15 -9.38
N THR A 129 -0.37 -24.55 -9.83
CA THR A 129 -0.75 -23.18 -9.46
C THR A 129 -1.88 -23.17 -8.43
N LEU A 130 -1.70 -22.42 -7.34
CA LEU A 130 -2.71 -22.10 -6.33
C LEU A 130 -3.28 -20.70 -6.62
N PHE A 131 -4.60 -20.54 -6.50
CA PHE A 131 -5.31 -19.27 -6.70
C PHE A 131 -5.91 -18.79 -5.38
N VAL A 132 -5.64 -17.55 -4.99
CA VAL A 132 -6.19 -16.92 -3.78
C VAL A 132 -7.10 -15.77 -4.20
N VAL A 133 -8.41 -15.97 -4.07
CA VAL A 133 -9.43 -14.95 -4.41
C VAL A 133 -9.68 -14.07 -3.19
N VAL A 134 -9.31 -12.81 -3.27
CA VAL A 134 -9.37 -11.86 -2.14
C VAL A 134 -10.44 -10.79 -2.42
N SER A 135 -11.62 -10.98 -1.82
CA SER A 135 -12.74 -10.05 -1.94
C SER A 135 -13.64 -10.14 -0.71
N LYS A 136 -13.72 -9.07 0.09
CA LYS A 136 -14.45 -9.04 1.36
C LYS A 136 -15.90 -9.57 1.21
N THR A 137 -16.63 -9.08 0.21
CA THR A 137 -18.04 -9.44 -0.05
C THR A 137 -18.23 -10.51 -1.11
N PHE A 138 -17.14 -10.92 -1.78
CA PHE A 138 -17.18 -11.81 -2.94
C PHE A 138 -18.14 -11.30 -4.05
N THR A 139 -18.16 -9.96 -4.25
CA THR A 139 -19.02 -9.27 -5.24
C THR A 139 -18.27 -8.21 -6.05
N THR A 140 -17.01 -7.92 -5.72
CA THR A 140 -16.21 -6.93 -6.44
C THR A 140 -16.06 -7.35 -7.90
N GLN A 141 -16.55 -6.53 -8.81
CA GLN A 141 -16.67 -6.85 -10.24
C GLN A 141 -15.32 -7.27 -10.84
N GLU A 142 -14.28 -6.50 -10.61
CA GLU A 142 -12.93 -6.75 -11.14
C GLU A 142 -12.39 -8.10 -10.66
N THR A 143 -12.46 -8.35 -9.35
CA THR A 143 -11.98 -9.59 -8.74
C THR A 143 -12.73 -10.80 -9.25
N LEU A 144 -14.07 -10.73 -9.34
CA LEU A 144 -14.87 -11.86 -9.82
C LEU A 144 -14.75 -12.10 -11.31
N SER A 145 -14.61 -11.05 -12.11
CA SER A 145 -14.34 -11.18 -13.55
C SER A 145 -13.03 -11.93 -13.78
N ASN A 146 -11.97 -11.49 -13.10
CA ASN A 146 -10.65 -12.10 -13.17
C ASN A 146 -10.68 -13.55 -12.64
N ALA A 147 -11.27 -13.79 -11.46
CA ALA A 147 -11.37 -15.12 -10.87
C ALA A 147 -12.17 -16.10 -11.77
N THR A 148 -13.26 -15.62 -12.40
CA THR A 148 -14.07 -16.42 -13.33
C THR A 148 -13.29 -16.76 -14.59
N THR A 149 -12.56 -15.81 -15.16
CA THR A 149 -11.70 -16.03 -16.33
C THR A 149 -10.60 -17.05 -16.03
N ILE A 150 -9.93 -16.89 -14.89
CA ILE A 150 -8.90 -17.82 -14.40
C ILE A 150 -9.49 -19.22 -14.17
N LYS A 151 -10.65 -19.30 -13.51
CA LYS A 151 -11.34 -20.59 -13.31
C LYS A 151 -11.71 -21.27 -14.64
N LYS A 152 -12.23 -20.52 -15.63
CA LYS A 152 -12.49 -21.05 -16.97
C LYS A 152 -11.23 -21.60 -17.64
N TRP A 153 -10.10 -20.92 -17.48
CA TRP A 153 -8.81 -21.40 -17.96
C TRP A 153 -8.39 -22.70 -17.24
N PHE A 154 -8.47 -22.73 -15.91
CA PHE A 154 -8.16 -23.91 -15.08
C PHE A 154 -8.99 -25.13 -15.49
N LEU A 155 -10.30 -24.95 -15.69
CA LEU A 155 -11.24 -26.01 -16.07
C LEU A 155 -11.03 -26.59 -17.49
N LYS A 156 -10.15 -26.04 -18.29
CA LYS A 156 -9.69 -26.68 -19.54
C LYS A 156 -8.78 -27.89 -19.29
N HIS A 157 -8.20 -27.96 -18.08
CA HIS A 157 -7.23 -28.98 -17.68
C HIS A 157 -7.65 -29.80 -16.47
N ALA A 158 -8.69 -29.40 -15.76
CA ALA A 158 -9.17 -29.96 -14.50
C ALA A 158 -10.71 -30.04 -14.47
N THR A 159 -11.27 -30.66 -13.45
CA THR A 159 -12.72 -30.75 -13.23
C THR A 159 -13.21 -29.70 -12.23
N GLN A 160 -14.53 -29.50 -12.16
CA GLN A 160 -15.13 -28.59 -11.16
C GLN A 160 -14.78 -29.03 -9.69
N ALA A 161 -14.67 -30.34 -9.44
CA ALA A 161 -14.28 -30.86 -8.13
C ALA A 161 -12.84 -30.51 -7.74
N ASP A 162 -11.96 -30.29 -8.72
CA ASP A 162 -10.56 -29.96 -8.48
C ASP A 162 -10.36 -28.48 -8.09
N VAL A 163 -11.37 -27.61 -8.31
CA VAL A 163 -11.37 -26.22 -7.82
C VAL A 163 -11.14 -26.19 -6.31
N ALA A 164 -11.73 -27.10 -5.55
CA ALA A 164 -11.55 -27.22 -4.10
C ALA A 164 -10.08 -27.42 -3.67
N LYS A 165 -9.23 -27.95 -4.55
CA LYS A 165 -7.79 -28.18 -4.24
C LYS A 165 -6.91 -26.98 -4.61
N HIS A 166 -7.32 -26.20 -5.60
CA HIS A 166 -6.50 -25.15 -6.21
C HIS A 166 -6.92 -23.72 -5.86
N PHE A 167 -8.10 -23.55 -5.25
CA PHE A 167 -8.60 -22.23 -4.93
C PHE A 167 -8.76 -22.08 -3.41
N ALA A 168 -8.33 -20.92 -2.91
CA ALA A 168 -8.61 -20.42 -1.57
C ALA A 168 -9.32 -19.06 -1.69
N ALA A 169 -10.07 -18.67 -0.66
CA ALA A 169 -10.75 -17.38 -0.63
C ALA A 169 -10.49 -16.64 0.68
N VAL A 170 -10.35 -15.33 0.58
CA VAL A 170 -10.37 -14.40 1.72
C VAL A 170 -11.64 -13.56 1.58
N SER A 171 -12.67 -13.89 2.39
CA SER A 171 -13.99 -13.28 2.26
C SER A 171 -14.91 -13.63 3.42
N THR A 172 -16.01 -12.84 3.56
CA THR A 172 -17.11 -13.11 4.51
C THR A 172 -18.28 -13.87 3.89
N ASN A 173 -18.38 -13.95 2.56
CA ASN A 173 -19.54 -14.48 1.84
C ASN A 173 -19.39 -15.98 1.54
N THR A 174 -19.71 -16.82 2.50
CA THR A 174 -19.55 -18.28 2.42
C THR A 174 -20.42 -18.92 1.33
N GLU A 175 -21.61 -18.39 1.06
CA GLU A 175 -22.54 -18.91 0.06
C GLU A 175 -21.94 -18.81 -1.35
N LYS A 176 -21.56 -17.59 -1.76
CA LYS A 176 -20.95 -17.37 -3.10
C LYS A 176 -19.62 -18.08 -3.30
N ILE A 177 -18.84 -18.25 -2.21
CA ILE A 177 -17.60 -19.01 -2.24
C ILE A 177 -17.88 -20.48 -2.51
N SER A 178 -18.90 -21.06 -1.85
CA SER A 178 -19.33 -22.45 -2.08
C SER A 178 -19.85 -22.66 -3.50
N GLU A 179 -20.65 -21.72 -4.03
CA GLU A 179 -21.13 -21.74 -5.43
C GLU A 179 -19.95 -21.67 -6.43
N PHE A 180 -18.91 -20.93 -6.11
CA PHE A 180 -17.70 -20.89 -6.90
C PHE A 180 -16.95 -22.22 -6.92
N GLY A 181 -17.11 -23.05 -5.87
CA GLY A 181 -16.51 -24.39 -5.71
C GLY A 181 -15.27 -24.40 -4.82
N ILE A 182 -15.03 -23.35 -4.02
CA ILE A 182 -13.93 -23.30 -3.07
C ILE A 182 -14.35 -24.07 -1.80
N ALA A 183 -13.49 -24.96 -1.34
CA ALA A 183 -13.72 -25.74 -0.12
C ALA A 183 -13.71 -24.86 1.13
N SER A 184 -14.58 -25.15 2.10
CA SER A 184 -14.73 -24.36 3.34
C SER A 184 -13.46 -24.28 4.18
N GLU A 185 -12.64 -25.32 4.19
CA GLU A 185 -11.34 -25.33 4.85
C GLU A 185 -10.33 -24.35 4.22
N ASN A 186 -10.54 -23.95 2.96
CA ASN A 186 -9.71 -22.97 2.22
C ASN A 186 -10.27 -21.55 2.28
N VAL A 187 -11.29 -21.28 3.10
CA VAL A 187 -11.90 -19.96 3.29
C VAL A 187 -11.34 -19.29 4.53
N PHE A 188 -10.86 -18.05 4.38
CA PHE A 188 -10.29 -17.25 5.46
C PHE A 188 -11.19 -16.03 5.70
N PRO A 189 -11.71 -15.81 6.92
CA PRO A 189 -12.63 -14.73 7.20
C PRO A 189 -11.94 -13.37 7.23
N MET A 190 -12.74 -12.33 7.08
CA MET A 190 -12.42 -10.93 7.30
C MET A 190 -13.44 -10.33 8.27
N TRP A 191 -13.14 -9.12 8.76
CA TRP A 191 -14.00 -8.41 9.72
C TRP A 191 -14.42 -7.05 9.19
N ASP A 192 -15.58 -6.57 9.60
CA ASP A 192 -16.11 -5.27 9.16
C ASP A 192 -15.34 -4.07 9.71
N TRP A 193 -14.72 -4.24 10.88
CA TRP A 193 -13.87 -3.25 11.51
C TRP A 193 -12.47 -3.14 10.87
N VAL A 194 -12.21 -3.85 9.76
CA VAL A 194 -10.97 -3.74 8.97
C VAL A 194 -11.28 -3.06 7.64
N GLY A 195 -10.75 -1.86 7.45
CA GLY A 195 -10.80 -1.15 6.16
C GLY A 195 -9.91 -1.82 5.10
N GLY A 196 -10.34 -1.79 3.82
CA GLY A 196 -9.64 -2.46 2.72
C GLY A 196 -8.16 -2.08 2.62
N ARG A 197 -7.82 -0.77 2.62
CA ARG A 197 -6.44 -0.27 2.51
C ARG A 197 -5.56 -0.52 3.74
N PHE A 198 -6.16 -0.97 4.85
CA PHE A 198 -5.47 -1.35 6.09
C PHE A 198 -5.55 -2.86 6.36
N SER A 199 -5.93 -3.66 5.37
CA SER A 199 -6.26 -5.08 5.57
C SER A 199 -5.09 -6.04 5.42
N LEU A 200 -3.90 -5.59 5.03
CA LEU A 200 -2.74 -6.48 4.81
C LEU A 200 -2.35 -7.31 6.04
N TRP A 201 -2.71 -6.86 7.24
CA TRP A 201 -2.48 -7.52 8.53
C TRP A 201 -3.44 -8.69 8.81
N SER A 202 -4.56 -8.75 8.09
CA SER A 202 -5.61 -9.77 8.19
C SER A 202 -5.30 -11.00 7.34
N ALA A 203 -6.31 -11.83 7.09
CA ALA A 203 -6.24 -12.93 6.13
C ALA A 203 -5.88 -12.48 4.69
N VAL A 204 -6.04 -11.20 4.35
CA VAL A 204 -5.50 -10.63 3.09
C VAL A 204 -4.00 -10.86 2.98
N GLY A 205 -3.27 -10.90 4.09
CA GLY A 205 -1.86 -11.28 4.16
C GLY A 205 -1.54 -12.75 3.91
N LEU A 206 -2.51 -13.61 3.59
CA LEU A 206 -2.26 -15.00 3.21
C LEU A 206 -1.24 -15.12 2.07
N SER A 207 -1.32 -14.22 1.07
CA SER A 207 -0.35 -14.16 -0.03
C SER A 207 1.06 -13.83 0.46
N ILE A 208 1.18 -12.97 1.47
CA ILE A 208 2.46 -12.64 2.11
C ILE A 208 3.00 -13.89 2.83
N ALA A 209 2.16 -14.53 3.65
CA ALA A 209 2.56 -15.72 4.39
C ALA A 209 2.96 -16.88 3.46
N LEU A 210 2.29 -17.04 2.31
CA LEU A 210 2.68 -18.00 1.28
C LEU A 210 4.05 -17.65 0.64
N ALA A 211 4.32 -16.37 0.41
CA ALA A 211 5.56 -15.90 -0.21
C ALA A 211 6.78 -16.06 0.69
N VAL A 212 6.67 -15.70 1.98
CA VAL A 212 7.82 -15.56 2.87
C VAL A 212 7.79 -16.52 4.08
N GLY A 213 6.75 -17.33 4.20
CA GLY A 213 6.51 -18.18 5.38
C GLY A 213 5.75 -17.44 6.48
N PHE A 214 5.02 -18.20 7.31
CA PHE A 214 4.18 -17.62 8.36
C PHE A 214 5.02 -16.88 9.42
N GLU A 215 6.17 -17.38 9.76
CA GLU A 215 7.06 -16.79 10.77
C GLU A 215 7.50 -15.36 10.38
N ASN A 216 7.80 -15.12 9.11
CA ASN A 216 8.12 -13.78 8.61
C ASN A 216 6.87 -12.89 8.53
N PHE A 217 5.70 -13.44 8.21
CA PHE A 217 4.45 -12.70 8.28
C PHE A 217 4.11 -12.30 9.73
N ASP A 218 4.28 -13.21 10.69
CA ASP A 218 4.06 -12.90 12.11
C ASP A 218 5.06 -11.85 12.64
N ALA A 219 6.33 -11.93 12.21
CA ALA A 219 7.34 -10.91 12.53
C ALA A 219 6.99 -9.51 11.93
N LEU A 220 6.34 -9.48 10.76
CA LEU A 220 5.80 -8.23 10.19
C LEU A 220 4.72 -7.65 11.10
N LEU A 221 3.80 -8.47 11.60
CA LEU A 221 2.76 -8.08 12.56
C LEU A 221 3.37 -7.60 13.89
N GLU A 222 4.38 -8.30 14.40
CA GLU A 222 5.10 -7.92 15.62
C GLU A 222 5.73 -6.53 15.51
N GLY A 223 6.42 -6.25 14.40
CA GLY A 223 7.03 -4.93 14.19
C GLY A 223 5.99 -3.80 14.10
N ALA A 224 4.83 -4.07 13.51
CA ALA A 224 3.74 -3.12 13.48
C ALA A 224 3.12 -2.91 14.89
N ASN A 225 3.00 -3.97 15.69
CA ASN A 225 2.55 -3.87 17.09
C ASN A 225 3.51 -3.04 17.94
N GLU A 226 4.83 -3.16 17.76
CA GLU A 226 5.80 -2.31 18.46
C GLU A 226 5.62 -0.83 18.12
N MET A 227 5.27 -0.51 16.88
CA MET A 227 4.95 0.86 16.49
C MET A 227 3.60 1.32 17.07
N ASP A 228 2.63 0.41 17.25
CA ASP A 228 1.38 0.71 17.96
C ASP A 228 1.65 1.07 19.43
N ASP A 229 2.53 0.33 20.11
CA ASP A 229 2.92 0.61 21.48
C ASP A 229 3.65 1.97 21.56
N HIS A 230 4.62 2.24 20.67
CA HIS A 230 5.27 3.53 20.55
C HIS A 230 4.26 4.68 20.34
N PHE A 231 3.29 4.50 19.44
CA PHE A 231 2.29 5.54 19.15
C PHE A 231 1.35 5.82 20.33
N LYS A 232 1.02 4.80 21.13
CA LYS A 232 0.17 4.94 22.33
C LYS A 232 0.89 5.59 23.51
N GLU A 233 2.16 5.23 23.71
CA GLU A 233 2.83 5.43 24.98
C GLU A 233 3.74 6.66 24.98
N GLU A 234 4.39 6.99 23.84
CA GLU A 234 5.34 8.08 23.78
C GLU A 234 4.70 9.46 23.86
N ASP A 235 5.39 10.38 24.51
CA ASP A 235 5.02 11.79 24.50
C ASP A 235 5.13 12.39 23.10
N PHE A 236 4.30 13.36 22.77
CA PHE A 236 4.13 13.86 21.39
C PHE A 236 5.41 14.42 20.77
N ASP A 237 6.35 14.89 21.55
CA ASP A 237 7.66 15.38 21.10
C ASP A 237 8.68 14.26 20.83
N GLN A 238 8.35 13.02 21.19
CA GLN A 238 9.12 11.81 20.90
C GLN A 238 8.35 10.85 19.96
N ASN A 239 7.07 11.08 19.73
CA ASN A 239 6.17 10.22 18.98
C ASN A 239 6.35 10.43 17.48
N ILE A 240 7.06 9.51 16.82
CA ILE A 240 7.44 9.62 15.40
C ILE A 240 6.23 9.86 14.48
N PRO A 241 5.14 9.05 14.53
CA PRO A 241 3.94 9.30 13.72
C PRO A 241 3.33 10.69 13.93
N VAL A 242 3.27 11.16 15.17
CA VAL A 242 2.72 12.48 15.50
C VAL A 242 3.59 13.59 14.91
N ILE A 243 4.91 13.50 15.08
CA ILE A 243 5.86 14.49 14.53
C ILE A 243 5.74 14.55 13.00
N LEU A 244 5.75 13.40 12.32
CA LEU A 244 5.64 13.35 10.86
C LEU A 244 4.30 13.89 10.36
N ALA A 245 3.20 13.63 11.08
CA ALA A 245 1.89 14.17 10.74
C ALA A 245 1.86 15.70 10.89
N LEU A 246 2.41 16.24 11.98
CA LEU A 246 2.50 17.68 12.21
C LEU A 246 3.35 18.38 11.15
N ILE A 247 4.50 17.81 10.78
CA ILE A 247 5.37 18.34 9.72
C ILE A 247 4.63 18.34 8.38
N SER A 248 3.97 17.24 8.02
CA SER A 248 3.21 17.14 6.77
C SER A 248 2.07 18.16 6.70
N VAL A 249 1.27 18.28 7.77
CA VAL A 249 0.21 19.30 7.87
C VAL A 249 0.78 20.71 7.80
N TRP A 250 1.92 20.96 8.47
CA TRP A 250 2.59 22.25 8.44
C TRP A 250 2.97 22.66 7.01
N TYR A 251 3.61 21.78 6.26
CA TYR A 251 3.98 22.09 4.86
C TYR A 251 2.77 22.19 3.95
N ASN A 252 1.79 21.30 4.10
CA ASN A 252 0.58 21.32 3.26
C ASN A 252 -0.25 22.59 3.46
N ASN A 253 -0.56 22.95 4.72
CA ASN A 253 -1.50 24.01 5.01
C ASN A 253 -0.87 25.41 5.14
N PHE A 254 0.40 25.52 5.52
CA PHE A 254 1.04 26.83 5.75
C PHE A 254 2.06 27.19 4.66
N TYR A 255 2.62 26.22 3.96
CA TYR A 255 3.54 26.46 2.85
C TYR A 255 2.96 26.11 1.49
N GLY A 256 1.72 25.60 1.44
CA GLY A 256 1.03 25.25 0.21
C GLY A 256 1.67 24.07 -0.54
N ALA A 257 2.37 23.17 0.17
CA ALA A 257 2.94 21.98 -0.41
C ALA A 257 1.84 20.94 -0.68
N GLU A 258 1.39 20.85 -1.92
CA GLU A 258 0.30 19.95 -2.34
C GLU A 258 0.73 18.48 -2.41
N THR A 259 2.04 18.23 -2.49
CA THR A 259 2.59 16.89 -2.69
C THR A 259 3.67 16.55 -1.66
N GLU A 260 3.86 15.26 -1.42
CA GLU A 260 4.91 14.71 -0.57
C GLU A 260 5.58 13.55 -1.32
N ALA A 261 6.91 13.58 -1.46
CA ALA A 261 7.64 12.53 -2.13
C ALA A 261 8.16 11.48 -1.13
N ILE A 262 8.04 10.20 -1.46
CA ILE A 262 8.55 9.08 -0.67
C ILE A 262 9.67 8.41 -1.46
N ILE A 263 10.90 8.51 -0.99
CA ILE A 263 12.10 8.08 -1.73
C ILE A 263 12.91 7.07 -0.93
N PRO A 264 12.58 5.77 -1.07
CA PRO A 264 13.36 4.71 -0.43
C PRO A 264 14.66 4.45 -1.19
N TYR A 265 15.80 4.45 -0.49
CA TYR A 265 17.09 4.04 -1.04
C TYR A 265 17.28 2.52 -0.91
N THR A 266 16.35 1.80 -1.51
CA THR A 266 16.39 0.36 -1.70
C THR A 266 15.40 -0.06 -2.78
N GLN A 267 15.80 -0.92 -3.70
CA GLN A 267 14.93 -1.43 -4.76
C GLN A 267 13.78 -2.29 -4.21
N TYR A 268 13.96 -2.90 -3.05
CA TYR A 268 12.93 -3.69 -2.38
C TYR A 268 11.65 -2.92 -2.07
N LEU A 269 11.73 -1.59 -1.88
CA LEU A 269 10.58 -0.74 -1.62
C LEU A 269 10.04 -0.03 -2.87
N SER A 270 10.27 -0.58 -4.07
CA SER A 270 9.79 -0.02 -5.34
C SER A 270 8.27 0.18 -5.41
N ARG A 271 7.49 -0.61 -4.68
CA ARG A 271 6.03 -0.48 -4.61
C ARG A 271 5.54 0.32 -3.39
N PHE A 272 6.43 0.83 -2.55
CA PHE A 272 6.04 1.44 -1.28
C PHE A 272 5.28 2.76 -1.47
N SER A 273 5.75 3.64 -2.38
CA SER A 273 5.06 4.89 -2.70
C SER A 273 3.64 4.62 -3.26
N ALA A 274 3.49 3.64 -4.16
CA ALA A 274 2.20 3.26 -4.73
C ALA A 274 1.23 2.70 -3.66
N TYR A 275 1.74 1.93 -2.70
CA TYR A 275 0.95 1.48 -1.55
C TYR A 275 0.47 2.66 -0.69
N LEU A 276 1.35 3.60 -0.39
CA LEU A 276 1.02 4.78 0.42
C LEU A 276 0.08 5.75 -0.31
N GLN A 277 0.03 5.75 -1.65
CA GLN A 277 -0.96 6.52 -2.40
C GLN A 277 -2.37 6.15 -1.94
N GLN A 278 -2.72 4.87 -1.94
CA GLN A 278 -4.02 4.45 -1.44
C GLN A 278 -4.17 4.77 0.05
N GLY A 279 -3.18 4.41 0.87
CA GLY A 279 -3.22 4.64 2.31
C GLY A 279 -3.53 6.09 2.67
N ILE A 280 -2.82 7.05 2.08
CA ILE A 280 -2.89 8.47 2.44
C ILE A 280 -3.99 9.21 1.65
N MET A 281 -4.03 9.05 0.32
CA MET A 281 -4.90 9.87 -0.53
C MET A 281 -6.37 9.45 -0.39
N GLU A 282 -6.67 8.16 -0.33
CA GLU A 282 -8.03 7.66 -0.12
C GLU A 282 -8.53 7.97 1.31
N SER A 283 -7.63 7.93 2.30
CA SER A 283 -7.99 8.24 3.68
C SER A 283 -8.27 9.73 3.90
N ASN A 284 -7.36 10.59 3.47
CA ASN A 284 -7.35 11.99 3.87
C ASN A 284 -7.74 12.96 2.75
N GLY A 285 -7.99 12.48 1.53
CA GLY A 285 -8.53 13.29 0.43
C GLY A 285 -10.01 13.59 0.64
N LYS A 286 -10.36 14.47 1.57
CA LYS A 286 -11.73 14.79 1.97
C LYS A 286 -12.02 16.28 1.83
N SER A 287 -13.22 16.62 1.39
CA SER A 287 -13.68 18.00 1.18
C SER A 287 -14.65 18.52 2.25
N VAL A 288 -14.99 17.67 3.22
CA VAL A 288 -15.90 18.01 4.32
C VAL A 288 -15.33 17.60 5.67
N ASP A 289 -15.63 18.38 6.71
CA ASP A 289 -15.24 18.06 8.08
C ASP A 289 -16.19 17.00 8.70
N ARG A 290 -15.91 16.59 9.95
CA ARG A 290 -16.75 15.61 10.68
C ARG A 290 -18.18 16.09 10.96
N ALA A 291 -18.45 17.38 10.86
CA ALA A 291 -19.79 17.94 10.98
C ALA A 291 -20.51 18.07 9.63
N GLY A 292 -19.87 17.68 8.52
CA GLY A 292 -20.43 17.77 7.17
C GLY A 292 -20.27 19.14 6.52
N ASN A 293 -19.48 20.06 7.10
CA ASN A 293 -19.22 21.36 6.51
C ASN A 293 -18.06 21.29 5.50
N PRO A 294 -18.14 22.03 4.37
CA PRO A 294 -17.00 22.16 3.46
C PRO A 294 -15.76 22.71 4.20
N VAL A 295 -14.62 22.07 4.01
CA VAL A 295 -13.36 22.56 4.57
C VAL A 295 -12.82 23.72 3.74
N THR A 296 -12.15 24.68 4.39
CA THR A 296 -11.54 25.86 3.76
C THR A 296 -10.02 25.76 3.70
N TYR A 297 -9.46 24.63 4.04
CA TYR A 297 -8.04 24.29 4.04
C TYR A 297 -7.79 23.04 3.20
N GLN A 298 -6.54 22.82 2.82
CA GLN A 298 -6.16 21.62 2.06
C GLN A 298 -6.16 20.39 2.96
N THR A 299 -6.60 19.25 2.40
CA THR A 299 -6.56 17.92 3.02
C THR A 299 -5.96 16.94 2.02
N GLY A 300 -5.39 15.85 2.49
CA GLY A 300 -4.95 14.76 1.61
C GLY A 300 -3.80 15.14 0.69
N THR A 301 -2.58 15.02 1.16
CA THR A 301 -1.36 15.27 0.37
C THR A 301 -1.24 14.26 -0.79
N ILE A 302 -0.85 14.72 -1.98
CA ILE A 302 -0.58 13.84 -3.13
C ILE A 302 0.74 13.11 -2.89
N ILE A 303 0.70 11.79 -2.83
CA ILE A 303 1.87 10.95 -2.60
C ILE A 303 2.43 10.41 -3.91
N TRP A 304 3.75 10.52 -4.08
CA TRP A 304 4.48 9.98 -5.21
C TRP A 304 5.92 9.67 -4.83
N GLY A 305 6.66 9.02 -5.69
CA GLY A 305 8.08 8.74 -5.47
C GLY A 305 8.51 7.41 -6.06
N GLU A 306 9.81 7.26 -6.19
CA GLU A 306 10.50 6.09 -6.74
C GLU A 306 11.78 5.84 -5.95
N PRO A 307 12.33 4.62 -5.97
CA PRO A 307 13.59 4.33 -5.29
C PRO A 307 14.75 5.22 -5.76
N GLY A 308 15.56 5.70 -4.81
CA GLY A 308 16.91 6.18 -5.10
C GLY A 308 17.81 4.98 -5.44
N THR A 309 18.74 5.09 -6.37
CA THR A 309 19.19 6.30 -7.08
C THR A 309 18.40 6.60 -8.38
N ASN A 310 17.52 5.71 -8.82
CA ASN A 310 16.75 5.88 -10.06
C ASN A 310 15.99 7.20 -10.10
N SER A 311 15.34 7.56 -9.00
CA SER A 311 14.59 8.81 -8.84
C SER A 311 15.42 10.06 -9.12
N GLN A 312 16.73 10.05 -8.81
CA GLN A 312 17.64 11.16 -9.10
C GLN A 312 17.73 11.45 -10.60
N HIS A 313 17.61 10.41 -11.43
CA HIS A 313 17.66 10.50 -12.89
C HIS A 313 16.28 10.73 -13.54
N ALA A 314 15.23 10.79 -12.71
CA ALA A 314 13.88 10.98 -13.20
C ALA A 314 13.31 12.38 -12.88
N PHE A 315 13.34 12.81 -11.62
CA PHE A 315 12.62 14.01 -11.19
C PHE A 315 13.35 14.89 -10.15
N PHE A 316 14.58 14.59 -9.76
CA PHE A 316 15.31 15.43 -8.79
C PHE A 316 15.61 16.82 -9.28
N GLN A 317 15.65 17.04 -10.60
CA GLN A 317 15.71 18.38 -11.19
C GLN A 317 14.59 19.28 -10.64
N LEU A 318 13.36 18.76 -10.55
CA LEU A 318 12.22 19.48 -10.00
C LEU A 318 12.38 19.75 -8.49
N ILE A 319 12.85 18.77 -7.74
CA ILE A 319 12.99 18.87 -6.28
C ILE A 319 14.08 19.89 -5.91
N HIS A 320 15.21 19.91 -6.65
CA HIS A 320 16.32 20.82 -6.38
C HIS A 320 16.12 22.26 -6.88
N GLN A 321 15.62 22.40 -8.12
CA GLN A 321 15.60 23.70 -8.81
C GLN A 321 14.20 24.07 -9.34
N GLY A 322 13.16 23.29 -9.00
CA GLY A 322 11.80 23.65 -9.36
C GLY A 322 11.24 24.79 -8.49
N THR A 323 10.04 25.23 -8.85
CA THR A 323 9.34 26.33 -8.15
C THR A 323 8.38 25.85 -7.07
N LYS A 324 8.31 24.54 -6.82
CA LYS A 324 7.40 23.93 -5.85
C LYS A 324 8.16 23.50 -4.59
N VAL A 325 7.55 23.72 -3.43
CA VAL A 325 8.01 23.10 -2.18
C VAL A 325 7.50 21.66 -2.16
N ILE A 326 8.43 20.70 -2.08
CA ILE A 326 8.12 19.27 -2.08
C ILE A 326 8.77 18.64 -0.85
N PRO A 327 8.04 18.50 0.27
CA PRO A 327 8.52 17.73 1.41
C PRO A 327 8.82 16.31 0.96
N THR A 328 9.96 15.78 1.39
CA THR A 328 10.44 14.49 0.91
C THR A 328 10.87 13.59 2.06
N ASP A 329 10.30 12.40 2.14
CA ASP A 329 10.71 11.35 3.07
C ASP A 329 11.78 10.47 2.42
N PHE A 330 13.01 10.55 2.90
CA PHE A 330 14.12 9.69 2.52
C PHE A 330 14.20 8.48 3.46
N ILE A 331 14.16 7.26 2.91
CA ILE A 331 14.21 6.02 3.70
C ILE A 331 15.46 5.25 3.30
N GLY A 332 16.39 5.05 4.24
CA GLY A 332 17.65 4.34 4.03
C GLY A 332 17.89 3.26 5.07
N TYR A 333 18.78 2.33 4.77
CA TYR A 333 19.12 1.22 5.64
C TYR A 333 20.63 1.21 5.93
N ARG A 334 21.02 0.99 7.19
CA ARG A 334 22.44 0.88 7.59
C ARG A 334 23.11 -0.33 6.99
N ASN A 335 22.38 -1.43 6.85
CA ASN A 335 22.90 -2.72 6.45
C ASN A 335 22.17 -3.25 5.23
N SER A 336 22.91 -3.68 4.19
CA SER A 336 22.34 -4.39 3.05
C SER A 336 21.94 -5.82 3.41
N LEU A 337 21.02 -6.42 2.64
CA LEU A 337 20.59 -7.80 2.85
C LEU A 337 21.64 -8.83 2.38
N HIS A 338 22.31 -8.55 1.27
CA HIS A 338 23.26 -9.46 0.64
C HIS A 338 24.74 -9.21 1.03
N GLY A 339 25.02 -8.14 1.79
CA GLY A 339 26.37 -7.86 2.29
C GLY A 339 27.35 -7.26 1.27
N ASP A 340 26.89 -6.83 0.09
CA ASP A 340 27.73 -6.10 -0.86
C ASP A 340 28.00 -4.67 -0.36
N THR A 341 29.18 -4.46 0.22
CA THR A 341 29.57 -3.20 0.83
C THR A 341 29.87 -2.11 -0.19
N ASP A 342 30.40 -2.43 -1.37
CA ASP A 342 30.74 -1.44 -2.40
C ASP A 342 29.45 -0.77 -2.96
N HIS A 343 28.50 -1.58 -3.41
CA HIS A 343 27.22 -1.07 -3.88
C HIS A 343 26.45 -0.35 -2.77
N HIS A 344 26.45 -0.90 -1.57
CA HIS A 344 25.76 -0.31 -0.43
C HIS A 344 26.32 1.05 -0.04
N ASN A 345 27.66 1.19 0.04
CA ASN A 345 28.33 2.46 0.33
C ASN A 345 28.02 3.52 -0.72
N LYS A 346 28.00 3.16 -2.01
CA LYS A 346 27.63 4.08 -3.11
C LYS A 346 26.17 4.52 -2.99
N LEU A 347 25.25 3.59 -2.69
CA LEU A 347 23.84 3.89 -2.50
C LEU A 347 23.64 4.85 -1.32
N MET A 348 24.26 4.55 -0.16
CA MET A 348 24.13 5.39 1.04
C MET A 348 24.87 6.73 0.92
N ALA A 349 25.98 6.80 0.19
CA ALA A 349 26.61 8.07 -0.13
C ALA A 349 25.66 8.99 -0.93
N ASN A 350 24.94 8.45 -1.90
CA ASN A 350 23.89 9.21 -2.61
C ASN A 350 22.73 9.62 -1.70
N PHE A 351 22.27 8.71 -0.83
CA PHE A 351 21.21 9.01 0.16
C PHE A 351 21.59 10.23 1.02
N PHE A 352 22.79 10.25 1.62
CA PHE A 352 23.25 11.37 2.43
C PHE A 352 23.52 12.63 1.60
N ALA A 353 24.13 12.49 0.43
CA ALA A 353 24.45 13.64 -0.43
C ALA A 353 23.20 14.39 -0.90
N GLN A 354 22.10 13.67 -1.19
CA GLN A 354 20.88 14.32 -1.65
C GLN A 354 20.18 15.08 -0.53
N THR A 355 20.13 14.53 0.68
CA THR A 355 19.55 15.23 1.84
C THR A 355 20.39 16.46 2.21
N GLU A 356 21.72 16.36 2.17
CA GLU A 356 22.64 17.49 2.39
C GLU A 356 22.47 18.58 1.32
N ALA A 357 22.43 18.19 0.05
CA ALA A 357 22.28 19.13 -1.08
C ALA A 357 20.90 19.85 -1.04
N LEU A 358 19.83 19.16 -0.67
CA LEU A 358 18.51 19.76 -0.52
C LEU A 358 18.46 20.76 0.65
N MET A 359 19.16 20.48 1.75
CA MET A 359 19.23 21.35 2.89
C MET A 359 20.11 22.59 2.62
N ASN A 360 21.34 22.38 2.17
CA ASN A 360 22.35 23.46 2.08
C ASN A 360 22.26 24.24 0.76
N GLY A 361 21.90 23.56 -0.34
CA GLY A 361 22.01 24.14 -1.68
C GLY A 361 23.45 24.46 -2.09
N LYS A 362 23.61 25.36 -3.06
CA LYS A 362 24.88 25.91 -3.52
C LYS A 362 24.67 27.35 -4.00
N GLY A 363 25.19 28.32 -3.26
CA GLY A 363 24.99 29.74 -3.53
C GLY A 363 25.76 30.27 -4.73
N ALA A 364 25.33 31.43 -5.26
CA ALA A 364 25.95 32.08 -6.44
C ALA A 364 27.45 32.37 -6.25
N ALA A 365 27.88 32.75 -5.05
CA ALA A 365 29.29 33.02 -4.77
C ALA A 365 30.17 31.77 -4.90
N GLU A 366 29.69 30.65 -4.41
CA GLU A 366 30.39 29.35 -4.47
C GLU A 366 30.41 28.84 -5.92
N VAL A 367 29.29 28.90 -6.62
CA VAL A 367 29.22 28.54 -8.06
C VAL A 367 30.17 29.40 -8.88
N LYS A 368 30.22 30.73 -8.63
CA LYS A 368 31.13 31.63 -9.34
C LYS A 368 32.59 31.24 -9.12
N LYS A 369 32.96 30.93 -7.88
CA LYS A 369 34.30 30.46 -7.51
C LYS A 369 34.68 29.19 -8.29
N GLU A 370 33.81 28.18 -8.31
CA GLU A 370 34.04 26.95 -9.06
C GLU A 370 34.19 27.14 -10.57
N LEU A 371 33.42 28.08 -11.15
CA LEU A 371 33.48 28.39 -12.59
C LEU A 371 34.78 29.12 -12.94
N VAL A 372 35.26 30.01 -12.05
CA VAL A 372 36.57 30.68 -12.19
C VAL A 372 37.70 29.67 -12.06
N GLU A 373 37.65 28.75 -11.11
CA GLU A 373 38.66 27.70 -10.95
C GLU A 373 38.72 26.74 -12.16
N LYS A 374 37.63 26.64 -12.94
CA LYS A 374 37.57 25.90 -14.22
C LYS A 374 38.00 26.73 -15.43
N GLU A 375 38.61 27.92 -15.23
CA GLU A 375 39.13 28.83 -16.27
C GLU A 375 38.06 29.27 -17.27
N MET A 376 36.78 29.38 -16.82
CA MET A 376 35.68 29.84 -17.69
C MET A 376 35.80 31.34 -17.95
N ASP A 377 35.59 31.75 -19.18
CA ASP A 377 35.55 33.18 -19.54
C ASP A 377 34.35 33.88 -18.88
N GLU A 378 34.51 35.20 -18.60
CA GLU A 378 33.53 35.95 -17.81
C GLU A 378 32.13 35.97 -18.45
N LYS A 379 32.02 36.06 -19.75
CA LYS A 379 30.72 36.06 -20.47
C LYS A 379 29.99 34.73 -20.36
N SER A 380 30.70 33.62 -20.49
CA SER A 380 30.16 32.27 -20.31
C SER A 380 29.79 32.02 -18.85
N LEU A 381 30.60 32.52 -17.91
CA LEU A 381 30.35 32.44 -16.48
C LEU A 381 29.04 33.15 -16.10
N GLU A 382 28.89 34.43 -16.50
CA GLU A 382 27.68 35.21 -16.20
C GLU A 382 26.42 34.54 -16.77
N LYS A 383 26.50 33.99 -17.99
CA LYS A 383 25.41 33.29 -18.63
C LYS A 383 25.04 31.99 -17.89
N LEU A 384 26.02 31.22 -17.38
CA LEU A 384 25.82 29.90 -16.80
C LEU A 384 25.48 29.94 -15.29
N LEU A 385 25.96 30.98 -14.60
CA LEU A 385 25.83 31.13 -13.16
C LEU A 385 24.41 30.88 -12.62
N PRO A 386 23.34 31.53 -13.15
CA PRO A 386 22.00 31.37 -12.60
C PRO A 386 21.45 29.95 -12.74
N PHE A 387 21.92 29.19 -13.72
CA PHE A 387 21.48 27.78 -13.94
C PHE A 387 22.17 26.75 -13.02
N LYS A 388 23.26 27.16 -12.35
CA LYS A 388 24.05 26.30 -11.47
C LYS A 388 23.85 26.58 -9.98
N VAL A 389 23.05 27.55 -9.65
CA VAL A 389 22.69 27.86 -8.25
C VAL A 389 21.61 26.92 -7.79
N PHE A 390 21.79 26.38 -6.59
CA PHE A 390 20.81 25.56 -5.87
C PHE A 390 20.39 26.34 -4.63
N GLN A 391 19.11 26.62 -4.47
CA GLN A 391 18.62 27.46 -3.37
C GLN A 391 18.80 26.79 -2.00
N GLY A 392 18.70 25.46 -1.94
CA GLY A 392 18.67 24.75 -0.68
C GLY A 392 17.39 25.02 0.12
N ASN A 393 17.43 24.74 1.41
CA ASN A 393 16.28 24.89 2.33
C ASN A 393 15.01 24.15 1.85
N ASN A 394 15.20 23.05 1.11
CA ASN A 394 14.12 22.15 0.72
C ASN A 394 13.86 21.14 1.86
N PRO A 395 12.60 20.94 2.27
CA PRO A 395 12.27 20.13 3.43
C PRO A 395 12.45 18.63 3.17
N THR A 396 13.18 17.96 4.07
CA THR A 396 13.34 16.50 4.05
C THR A 396 13.17 15.90 5.44
N ASN A 397 12.56 14.72 5.51
CA ASN A 397 12.65 13.81 6.64
C ASN A 397 13.59 12.66 6.26
N THR A 398 14.43 12.22 7.19
CA THR A 398 15.38 11.15 6.94
C THR A 398 15.16 10.02 7.95
N LEU A 399 14.71 8.86 7.43
CA LEU A 399 14.51 7.64 8.20
C LEU A 399 15.68 6.70 7.91
N LEU A 400 16.57 6.54 8.90
CA LEU A 400 17.71 5.63 8.81
C LEU A 400 17.43 4.39 9.68
N ILE A 401 17.03 3.31 9.04
CA ILE A 401 16.63 2.05 9.65
C ILE A 401 17.85 1.11 9.67
N ASP A 402 17.97 0.23 10.66
CA ASP A 402 19.12 -0.66 10.76
C ASP A 402 19.21 -1.63 9.56
N LYS A 403 18.16 -2.40 9.30
CA LYS A 403 18.09 -3.39 8.20
C LYS A 403 16.65 -3.61 7.77
N LEU A 404 16.43 -3.87 6.49
CA LEU A 404 15.11 -4.28 5.99
C LEU A 404 14.81 -5.72 6.44
N THR A 405 13.96 -5.85 7.44
CA THR A 405 13.46 -7.13 7.96
C THR A 405 11.93 -7.12 7.93
N PRO A 406 11.26 -8.27 8.05
CA PRO A 406 9.80 -8.27 8.22
C PRO A 406 9.36 -7.34 9.35
N LYS A 407 10.03 -7.38 10.49
CA LYS A 407 9.73 -6.56 11.67
C LYS A 407 9.91 -5.06 11.40
N SER A 408 11.03 -4.64 10.82
CA SER A 408 11.27 -3.22 10.52
C SER A 408 10.32 -2.68 9.44
N LEU A 409 9.93 -3.53 8.48
CA LEU A 409 8.91 -3.18 7.48
C LEU A 409 7.54 -3.00 8.13
N GLY A 410 7.16 -3.88 9.06
CA GLY A 410 5.91 -3.77 9.82
C GLY A 410 5.83 -2.45 10.59
N ALA A 411 6.89 -2.11 11.32
CA ALA A 411 6.99 -0.83 12.05
C ALA A 411 6.90 0.37 11.10
N LEU A 412 7.58 0.33 9.94
CA LEU A 412 7.54 1.40 8.94
C LEU A 412 6.13 1.62 8.38
N ILE A 413 5.41 0.55 8.04
CA ILE A 413 4.04 0.64 7.53
C ILE A 413 3.11 1.22 8.62
N ALA A 414 3.16 0.70 9.84
CA ALA A 414 2.32 1.16 10.95
C ALA A 414 2.60 2.63 11.31
N MET A 415 3.85 3.09 11.21
CA MET A 415 4.21 4.49 11.38
C MET A 415 3.43 5.41 10.42
N TYR A 416 3.32 5.04 9.14
CA TYR A 416 2.52 5.80 8.17
C TYR A 416 1.01 5.66 8.43
N GLU A 417 0.51 4.51 8.87
CA GLU A 417 -0.90 4.35 9.25
C GLU A 417 -1.28 5.29 10.40
N HIS A 418 -0.43 5.41 11.41
CA HIS A 418 -0.65 6.35 12.51
C HIS A 418 -0.47 7.81 12.09
N LYS A 419 0.48 8.13 11.19
CA LYS A 419 0.59 9.46 10.55
C LYS A 419 -0.73 9.85 9.89
N ILE A 420 -1.35 8.94 9.12
CA ILE A 420 -2.65 9.15 8.46
C ILE A 420 -3.74 9.46 9.50
N PHE A 421 -3.82 8.68 10.56
CA PHE A 421 -4.79 8.90 11.64
C PHE A 421 -4.64 10.29 12.28
N VAL A 422 -3.41 10.66 12.65
CA VAL A 422 -3.14 11.97 13.27
C VAL A 422 -3.49 13.12 12.33
N GLN A 423 -3.15 13.03 11.05
CA GLN A 423 -3.55 14.02 10.05
C GLN A 423 -5.08 14.17 9.98
N GLY A 424 -5.83 13.06 9.96
CA GLY A 424 -7.29 13.07 9.97
C GLY A 424 -7.89 13.74 11.21
N VAL A 425 -7.27 13.55 12.37
CA VAL A 425 -7.67 14.24 13.62
C VAL A 425 -7.39 15.73 13.52
N ILE A 426 -6.22 16.15 13.00
CA ILE A 426 -5.86 17.55 12.85
C ILE A 426 -6.78 18.27 11.88
N TRP A 427 -7.05 17.66 10.73
CA TRP A 427 -7.95 18.19 9.71
C TRP A 427 -9.45 18.04 10.05
N ASN A 428 -9.77 17.39 11.16
CA ASN A 428 -11.14 17.11 11.60
C ASN A 428 -11.99 16.40 10.53
N ILE A 429 -11.42 15.38 9.87
CA ILE A 429 -12.06 14.62 8.79
C ILE A 429 -12.20 13.14 9.17
N PHE A 430 -13.09 12.42 8.48
CA PHE A 430 -13.18 10.96 8.59
C PHE A 430 -12.22 10.29 7.62
N SER A 431 -11.14 9.68 8.14
CA SER A 431 -10.06 9.07 7.34
C SER A 431 -10.37 7.64 6.88
N TYR A 432 -11.43 7.00 7.34
CA TYR A 432 -11.62 5.56 7.15
C TYR A 432 -12.78 5.15 6.27
N ASP A 433 -13.56 6.12 5.76
CA ASP A 433 -14.51 5.94 4.67
C ASP A 433 -13.89 6.25 3.28
N GLN A 434 -14.64 5.99 2.21
CA GLN A 434 -14.19 6.23 0.83
C GLN A 434 -15.36 6.54 -0.13
N TRP A 435 -16.30 7.37 0.25
CA TRP A 435 -17.49 7.71 -0.57
C TRP A 435 -17.16 8.24 -1.96
N GLY A 436 -15.97 8.88 -2.13
CA GLY A 436 -15.53 9.45 -3.40
C GLY A 436 -15.34 8.42 -4.54
N VAL A 437 -15.24 7.13 -4.25
CA VAL A 437 -15.07 6.08 -5.28
C VAL A 437 -16.41 5.44 -5.72
N GLU A 438 -17.54 5.80 -5.09
CA GLU A 438 -18.82 5.11 -5.34
C GLU A 438 -19.52 5.59 -6.62
N LEU A 439 -19.47 6.88 -6.94
CA LEU A 439 -20.14 7.43 -8.12
C LEU A 439 -19.62 6.80 -9.43
N GLY A 440 -18.29 6.67 -9.55
CA GLY A 440 -17.67 6.05 -10.72
C GLY A 440 -18.14 4.59 -10.95
N LYS A 441 -18.29 3.81 -9.88
CA LYS A 441 -18.77 2.42 -9.95
C LYS A 441 -20.24 2.35 -10.41
N GLN A 442 -21.09 3.27 -9.92
CA GLN A 442 -22.49 3.35 -10.33
C GLN A 442 -22.61 3.68 -11.81
N LEU A 443 -21.86 4.68 -12.29
CA LEU A 443 -21.82 5.06 -13.70
C LEU A 443 -21.25 3.94 -14.57
N ALA A 444 -20.19 3.28 -14.16
CA ALA A 444 -19.60 2.15 -14.89
C ALA A 444 -20.59 1.01 -15.11
N THR A 445 -21.44 0.71 -14.12
CA THR A 445 -22.51 -0.30 -14.25
C THR A 445 -23.54 0.07 -15.31
N THR A 446 -23.91 1.35 -15.39
CA THR A 446 -24.84 1.83 -16.42
C THR A 446 -24.19 1.81 -17.80
N ILE A 447 -22.97 2.32 -17.91
CA ILE A 447 -22.22 2.36 -19.17
C ILE A 447 -21.94 0.95 -19.71
N LEU A 448 -21.65 -0.03 -18.83
CA LEU A 448 -21.46 -1.41 -19.26
C LEU A 448 -22.72 -1.96 -19.94
N LYS A 449 -23.90 -1.71 -19.38
CA LYS A 449 -25.16 -2.11 -20.02
C LYS A 449 -25.34 -1.47 -21.39
N ASP A 450 -24.99 -0.20 -21.54
CA ASP A 450 -25.06 0.53 -22.81
C ASP A 450 -24.04 0.01 -23.84
N ILE A 451 -22.89 -0.46 -23.39
CA ILE A 451 -21.89 -1.13 -24.25
C ILE A 451 -22.46 -2.47 -24.76
N GLU A 452 -23.10 -3.24 -23.90
CA GLU A 452 -23.66 -4.56 -24.22
C GLU A 452 -24.96 -4.48 -25.04
N ASN A 453 -25.73 -3.40 -24.90
CA ASN A 453 -27.00 -3.20 -25.60
C ASN A 453 -26.86 -2.33 -26.85
N SER A 454 -27.87 -2.36 -27.71
CA SER A 454 -27.91 -1.54 -28.95
C SER A 454 -28.28 -0.08 -28.66
N GLU A 455 -28.98 0.19 -27.57
CA GLU A 455 -29.45 1.52 -27.17
C GLU A 455 -28.52 2.11 -26.15
N ILE A 456 -28.09 3.37 -26.36
CA ILE A 456 -27.28 4.15 -25.43
C ILE A 456 -28.23 5.06 -24.65
N THR A 457 -28.18 5.00 -23.32
CA THR A 457 -28.99 5.82 -22.45
C THR A 457 -28.51 7.29 -22.44
N ASN A 458 -29.12 8.12 -21.63
CA ASN A 458 -28.84 9.55 -21.56
C ASN A 458 -27.51 9.81 -20.83
N HIS A 459 -26.46 10.14 -21.59
CA HIS A 459 -25.16 10.56 -21.09
C HIS A 459 -24.85 11.99 -21.52
N ASP A 460 -23.83 12.61 -20.88
CA ASP A 460 -23.28 13.87 -21.37
C ASP A 460 -22.66 13.68 -22.79
N SER A 461 -22.48 14.82 -23.48
CA SER A 461 -22.05 14.80 -24.89
C SER A 461 -20.68 14.16 -25.11
N SER A 462 -19.76 14.29 -24.13
CA SER A 462 -18.43 13.65 -24.21
C SER A 462 -18.53 12.15 -24.10
N THR A 463 -19.21 11.65 -23.06
CA THR A 463 -19.41 10.21 -22.83
C THR A 463 -20.16 9.57 -24.00
N LEU A 464 -21.21 10.22 -24.51
CA LEU A 464 -21.97 9.75 -25.66
C LEU A 464 -21.08 9.58 -26.90
N ASN A 465 -20.25 10.58 -27.20
CA ASN A 465 -19.35 10.53 -28.35
C ASN A 465 -18.31 9.41 -28.20
N LEU A 466 -17.74 9.22 -27.00
CA LEU A 466 -16.79 8.14 -26.72
C LEU A 466 -17.42 6.76 -26.90
N LEU A 467 -18.63 6.55 -26.36
CA LEU A 467 -19.37 5.29 -26.51
C LEU A 467 -19.69 4.98 -27.98
N GLN A 468 -20.14 5.98 -28.74
CA GLN A 468 -20.40 5.83 -30.19
C GLN A 468 -19.15 5.46 -30.97
N ASN A 469 -17.98 5.97 -30.60
CA ASN A 469 -16.71 5.61 -31.24
C ASN A 469 -16.19 4.24 -30.80
N PHE A 470 -16.38 3.86 -29.55
CA PHE A 470 -16.01 2.55 -29.02
C PHE A 470 -16.81 1.40 -29.66
N LYS A 471 -18.07 1.63 -30.04
CA LYS A 471 -18.98 0.63 -30.65
C LYS A 471 -18.81 0.49 -32.17
N LYS A 472 -18.01 1.31 -32.85
CA LYS A 472 -17.65 1.19 -34.29
C LYS A 472 -16.62 0.09 -34.53
#